data_0c59030df5754f9af27fb015fe3f87b5
#
_entry.id   0c59030df5754f9af27fb015fe3f87b5
#
_cell.length_a   1.000
_cell.length_b   1.000
_cell.length_c   1.000
_cell.angle_alpha   90.00
_cell.angle_beta   90.00
_cell.angle_gamma   90.00
#
_symmetry.space_group_name_H-M   'P 1'
#
loop_
_entity.id
_entity.type
_entity.pdbx_description
1 polymer ?
#
loop_
_entity_poly.entity_id
_entity_poly.type
_entity_poly.pdbx_seq_one_letter_code
_entity_poly.pdbx_strand_id
1 'polypeptide(L)'
;MRIEEELKLDYSDVLFRPKRSTLSSRKDVNLNRTYKFKYSNQEWSGIPIMAANMDGVGELSLAEGLSDFDMITCLTKQHDVKKIKKFKKIKYFYKNIALSIGI
;
A
#
# COMPACT_ATOMS: atom_id res chain seq x y z
N MET A 1 2.27 6.22 -33.04
CA MET A 1 2.33 6.92 -31.74
C MET A 1 0.94 7.33 -31.35
N ARG A 2 0.50 7.00 -30.15
CA ARG A 2 -0.81 7.43 -29.60
C ARG A 2 -0.59 8.65 -28.71
N ILE A 3 -1.27 9.74 -28.99
CA ILE A 3 -1.24 10.94 -28.17
C ILE A 3 -2.55 10.97 -27.37
N GLU A 4 -2.44 11.07 -26.05
CA GLU A 4 -3.58 11.23 -25.15
C GLU A 4 -3.64 12.69 -24.72
N GLU A 5 -4.81 13.32 -24.94
CA GLU A 5 -5.03 14.75 -24.64
C GLU A 5 -5.53 14.98 -23.22
N GLU A 6 -5.61 13.92 -22.40
CA GLU A 6 -6.02 14.05 -21.01
C GLU A 6 -5.03 14.90 -20.20
N LEU A 7 -5.55 15.78 -19.38
CA LEU A 7 -4.76 16.56 -18.44
C LEU A 7 -4.13 15.64 -17.40
N LYS A 8 -2.80 15.59 -17.36
CA LYS A 8 -2.02 14.85 -16.36
C LYS A 8 -1.50 15.84 -15.32
N LEU A 9 -1.93 15.68 -14.07
CA LEU A 9 -1.55 16.53 -12.95
C LEU A 9 -0.45 15.89 -12.14
N ASP A 10 0.51 16.71 -11.70
CA ASP A 10 1.53 16.35 -10.72
C ASP A 10 1.14 16.92 -9.33
N TYR A 11 1.84 16.56 -8.29
CA TYR A 11 1.60 17.06 -6.94
C TYR A 11 1.74 18.58 -6.83
N SER A 12 2.61 19.19 -7.64
CA SER A 12 2.75 20.64 -7.73
C SER A 12 1.53 21.38 -8.31
N ASP A 13 0.67 20.66 -9.02
CA ASP A 13 -0.50 21.23 -9.71
C ASP A 13 -1.78 21.20 -8.85
N VAL A 14 -1.72 20.63 -7.66
CA VAL A 14 -2.90 20.39 -6.82
C VAL A 14 -2.67 20.86 -5.39
N LEU A 15 -3.76 21.27 -4.74
CA LEU A 15 -3.79 21.66 -3.33
C LEU A 15 -4.98 20.97 -2.65
N PHE A 16 -4.84 20.69 -1.36
CA PHE A 16 -5.98 20.25 -0.56
C PHE A 16 -6.97 21.38 -0.37
N ARG A 17 -8.22 21.14 -0.73
CA ARG A 17 -9.30 22.06 -0.45
C ARG A 17 -9.72 21.91 1.02
N PRO A 18 -9.67 23.00 1.83
CA PRO A 18 -10.16 22.95 3.21
C PRO A 18 -11.63 22.56 3.26
N LYS A 19 -11.97 21.67 4.18
CA LYS A 19 -13.36 21.27 4.47
C LYS A 19 -13.62 21.39 5.96
N ARG A 20 -14.87 21.60 6.32
CA ARG A 20 -15.31 21.57 7.72
C ARG A 20 -15.20 20.15 8.25
N SER A 21 -14.74 20.01 9.48
CA SER A 21 -14.68 18.77 10.21
C SER A 21 -15.56 18.85 11.47
N THR A 22 -16.20 17.75 11.82
CA THR A 22 -16.94 17.59 13.08
C THR A 22 -16.05 17.01 14.17
N LEU A 23 -14.80 16.65 13.83
CA LEU A 23 -13.83 16.07 14.77
C LEU A 23 -13.21 17.17 15.63
N SER A 24 -13.13 16.92 16.95
CA SER A 24 -12.53 17.84 17.92
C SER A 24 -11.04 17.62 18.13
N SER A 25 -10.53 16.43 17.81
CA SER A 25 -9.12 16.08 18.01
C SER A 25 -8.57 15.26 16.83
N ARG A 26 -7.27 15.37 16.56
CA ARG A 26 -6.58 14.48 15.62
C ARG A 26 -6.66 13.01 16.01
N LYS A 27 -6.79 12.72 17.31
CA LYS A 27 -6.95 11.35 17.81
C LYS A 27 -8.27 10.70 17.41
N ASP A 28 -9.27 11.51 17.06
CA ASP A 28 -10.59 11.03 16.65
C ASP A 28 -10.62 10.62 15.15
N VAL A 29 -9.52 10.85 14.43
CA VAL A 29 -9.42 10.52 13.00
C VAL A 29 -9.23 9.02 12.83
N ASN A 30 -10.15 8.37 12.13
CA ASN A 30 -10.01 6.98 11.72
C ASN A 30 -9.43 6.92 10.30
N LEU A 31 -8.22 6.40 10.18
CA LEU A 31 -7.51 6.25 8.91
C LEU A 31 -7.84 4.94 8.18
N ASN A 32 -8.48 3.98 8.84
CA ASN A 32 -8.81 2.71 8.22
C ASN A 32 -9.79 2.87 7.08
N ARG A 33 -9.52 2.14 6.00
CA ARG A 33 -10.38 2.05 4.82
C ARG A 33 -10.46 0.60 4.38
N THR A 34 -11.58 0.25 3.76
CA THR A 34 -11.79 -1.09 3.19
C THR A 34 -11.92 -0.96 1.68
N TYR A 35 -11.15 -1.78 0.96
CA TYR A 35 -11.15 -1.84 -0.49
C TYR A 35 -11.45 -3.25 -0.96
N LYS A 36 -12.31 -3.37 -1.96
CA LYS A 36 -12.54 -4.61 -2.69
C LYS A 36 -11.77 -4.57 -4.00
N PHE A 37 -10.88 -5.53 -4.18
CA PHE A 37 -10.07 -5.62 -5.39
C PHE A 37 -10.93 -6.07 -6.59
N LYS A 38 -10.85 -5.30 -7.68
CA LYS A 38 -11.69 -5.46 -8.87
C LYS A 38 -11.67 -6.87 -9.48
N TYR A 39 -10.51 -7.51 -9.51
CA TYR A 39 -10.33 -8.78 -10.22
C TYR A 39 -10.34 -10.01 -9.32
N SER A 40 -9.92 -9.90 -8.09
CA SER A 40 -9.89 -11.02 -7.14
C SER A 40 -11.14 -11.13 -6.28
N ASN A 41 -11.96 -10.10 -6.24
CA ASN A 41 -13.10 -9.95 -5.31
C ASN A 41 -12.73 -10.06 -3.82
N GLN A 42 -11.43 -10.05 -3.50
CA GLN A 42 -10.96 -10.06 -2.11
C GLN A 42 -11.05 -8.65 -1.52
N GLU A 43 -11.29 -8.59 -0.22
CA GLU A 43 -11.29 -7.34 0.53
C GLU A 43 -10.00 -7.20 1.34
N TRP A 44 -9.53 -5.97 1.42
CA TRP A 44 -8.45 -5.57 2.30
C TRP A 44 -8.88 -4.35 3.11
N SER A 45 -8.59 -4.36 4.41
CA SER A 45 -8.87 -3.25 5.31
C SER A 45 -7.61 -2.86 6.05
N GLY A 46 -7.34 -1.56 6.11
CA GLY A 46 -6.18 -1.01 6.79
C GLY A 46 -5.98 0.47 6.49
N ILE A 47 -4.81 0.98 6.84
CA ILE A 47 -4.40 2.34 6.49
C ILE A 47 -3.88 2.32 5.05
N PRO A 48 -4.48 3.10 4.11
CA PRO A 48 -4.18 3.02 2.69
C PRO A 48 -2.84 3.70 2.32
N ILE A 49 -1.77 3.23 2.93
CA ILE A 49 -0.39 3.61 2.62
C ILE A 49 0.34 2.35 2.18
N MET A 50 1.09 2.48 1.11
CA MET A 50 1.78 1.38 0.48
C MET A 50 3.26 1.73 0.30
N ALA A 51 4.15 0.94 0.92
CA ALA A 51 5.58 1.07 0.68
C ALA A 51 5.94 0.59 -0.73
N ALA A 52 6.76 1.36 -1.43
CA ALA A 52 7.13 1.10 -2.81
C ALA A 52 8.02 -0.16 -2.96
N ASN A 53 7.95 -0.79 -4.12
CA ASN A 53 8.77 -1.94 -4.50
C ASN A 53 10.20 -1.55 -4.94
N MET A 54 10.83 -0.71 -4.15
CA MET A 54 12.18 -0.20 -4.39
C MET A 54 13.19 -0.94 -3.50
N ASP A 55 14.42 -1.06 -3.98
CA ASP A 55 15.51 -1.62 -3.18
C ASP A 55 15.70 -0.83 -1.88
N GLY A 56 15.85 -1.54 -0.77
CA GLY A 56 15.94 -0.96 0.56
C GLY A 56 14.60 -0.51 1.17
N VAL A 57 13.50 -0.58 0.41
CA VAL A 57 12.14 -0.25 0.87
C VAL A 57 11.25 -1.48 0.85
N GLY A 58 11.07 -2.11 -0.31
CA GLY A 58 10.19 -3.28 -0.48
C GLY A 58 10.78 -4.57 0.07
N GLU A 59 11.08 -4.61 1.36
CA GLU A 59 11.74 -5.71 2.05
C GLU A 59 10.82 -6.36 3.11
N LEU A 60 11.06 -7.65 3.40
CA LEU A 60 10.25 -8.41 4.37
C LEU A 60 10.34 -7.84 5.79
N SER A 61 11.47 -7.27 6.17
CA SER A 61 11.65 -6.63 7.48
C SER A 61 10.77 -5.37 7.62
N LEU A 62 10.69 -4.56 6.57
CA LEU A 62 9.80 -3.40 6.56
C LEU A 62 8.33 -3.84 6.52
N ALA A 63 8.01 -4.88 5.75
CA ALA A 63 6.65 -5.43 5.68
C ALA A 63 6.15 -5.90 7.05
N GLU A 64 7.02 -6.55 7.84
CA GLU A 64 6.69 -6.95 9.21
C GLU A 64 6.34 -5.73 10.06
N GLY A 65 7.18 -4.68 10.07
CA GLY A 65 6.94 -3.47 10.87
C GLY A 65 5.72 -2.69 10.43
N LEU A 66 5.48 -2.54 9.12
CA LEU A 66 4.32 -1.83 8.60
C LEU A 66 3.01 -2.58 8.82
N SER A 67 3.06 -3.90 8.92
CA SER A 67 1.86 -4.70 9.16
C SER A 67 1.23 -4.43 10.54
N ASP A 68 2.01 -4.00 11.52
CA ASP A 68 1.51 -3.59 12.84
C ASP A 68 0.58 -2.36 12.76
N PHE A 69 0.69 -1.61 11.67
CA PHE A 69 -0.17 -0.46 11.35
C PHE A 69 -1.20 -0.76 10.26
N ASP A 70 -1.39 -2.02 9.89
CA ASP A 70 -2.25 -2.42 8.77
C ASP A 70 -1.96 -1.68 7.46
N MET A 71 -0.67 -1.48 7.16
CA MET A 71 -0.19 -0.89 5.91
C MET A 71 0.37 -1.97 4.97
N ILE A 72 0.38 -1.68 3.67
CA ILE A 72 0.85 -2.62 2.64
C ILE A 72 2.32 -2.36 2.31
N THR A 73 3.07 -3.42 2.05
CA THR A 73 4.41 -3.34 1.48
C THR A 73 4.44 -4.07 0.13
N CYS A 74 4.87 -3.36 -0.91
CA CYS A 74 5.17 -3.97 -2.20
C CYS A 74 6.60 -4.51 -2.16
N LEU A 75 6.74 -5.84 -2.18
CA LEU A 75 8.06 -6.47 -2.20
C LEU A 75 8.72 -6.31 -3.57
N THR A 76 10.05 -6.14 -3.57
CA THR A 76 10.82 -6.11 -4.81
C THR A 76 10.73 -7.45 -5.54
N LYS A 77 10.99 -7.44 -6.85
CA LYS A 77 10.95 -8.64 -7.71
C LYS A 77 11.96 -9.74 -7.31
N GLN A 78 12.96 -9.42 -6.48
CA GLN A 78 13.93 -10.39 -5.96
C GLN A 78 13.35 -11.30 -4.87
N HIS A 79 12.16 -11.00 -4.36
CA HIS A 79 11.46 -11.81 -3.39
C HIS A 79 10.60 -12.85 -4.12
N ASP A 80 11.16 -14.03 -4.37
CA ASP A 80 10.40 -15.16 -4.89
C ASP A 80 9.54 -15.84 -3.80
N VAL A 81 8.61 -16.67 -4.23
CA VAL A 81 7.69 -17.40 -3.32
C VAL A 81 8.45 -18.26 -2.31
N LYS A 82 9.60 -18.84 -2.72
CA LYS A 82 10.42 -19.70 -1.85
C LYS A 82 11.05 -18.87 -0.72
N LYS A 83 11.59 -17.69 -1.07
CA LYS A 83 12.19 -16.76 -0.10
C LYS A 83 11.14 -16.25 0.88
N ILE A 84 9.95 -15.89 0.40
CA ILE A 84 8.84 -15.42 1.22
C ILE A 84 8.38 -16.51 2.19
N LYS A 85 8.18 -17.75 1.72
CA LYS A 85 7.75 -18.89 2.56
C LYS A 85 8.75 -19.24 3.66
N LYS A 86 10.03 -19.00 3.45
CA LYS A 86 11.06 -19.21 4.47
C LYS A 86 11.01 -18.19 5.62
N PHE A 87 10.35 -17.06 5.43
CA PHE A 87 10.23 -16.05 6.46
C PHE A 87 9.19 -16.49 7.50
N LYS A 88 9.68 -16.88 8.68
CA LYS A 88 8.87 -17.55 9.73
C LYS A 88 7.61 -16.79 10.13
N LYS A 89 7.66 -15.45 10.08
CA LYS A 89 6.58 -14.58 10.52
C LYS A 89 5.58 -14.22 9.41
N ILE A 90 5.81 -14.65 8.17
CA ILE A 90 4.98 -14.29 7.01
C ILE A 90 3.49 -14.55 7.24
N LYS A 91 3.15 -15.60 7.98
CA LYS A 91 1.77 -15.97 8.30
C LYS A 91 0.97 -14.89 9.03
N TYR A 92 1.66 -13.96 9.70
CA TYR A 92 1.02 -12.88 10.46
C TYR A 92 0.72 -11.65 9.61
N PHE A 93 1.43 -11.45 8.50
CA PHE A 93 1.29 -10.24 7.69
C PHE A 93 1.18 -10.46 6.18
N TYR A 94 0.98 -11.70 5.72
CA TYR A 94 0.84 -11.99 4.27
C TYR A 94 -0.28 -11.20 3.58
N LYS A 95 -1.30 -10.77 4.32
CA LYS A 95 -2.41 -9.94 3.82
C LYS A 95 -1.98 -8.52 3.45
N ASN A 96 -0.86 -8.08 4.02
CA ASN A 96 -0.32 -6.73 3.86
C ASN A 96 0.88 -6.71 2.91
N ILE A 97 0.99 -7.71 2.03
CA ILE A 97 2.07 -7.81 1.05
C ILE A 97 1.50 -7.80 -0.36
N ALA A 98 2.12 -7.00 -1.22
CA ALA A 98 1.98 -7.08 -2.67
C ALA A 98 3.29 -7.58 -3.28
N LEU A 99 3.20 -8.40 -4.31
CA LEU A 99 4.34 -8.96 -5.02
C LEU A 99 4.58 -8.23 -6.34
N SER A 100 5.85 -7.98 -6.65
CA SER A 100 6.26 -7.48 -7.95
C SER A 100 6.63 -8.64 -8.86
N ILE A 101 6.01 -8.68 -10.03
CA ILE A 101 6.33 -9.66 -11.08
C ILE A 101 6.84 -8.91 -12.30
N GLY A 102 7.82 -9.50 -12.99
CA GLY A 102 8.27 -9.02 -14.30
C GLY A 102 7.31 -9.48 -15.42
N ILE A 103 7.32 -8.74 -16.50
CA ILE A 103 6.64 -9.10 -17.75
C ILE A 103 7.57 -9.95 -18.58
#